data_9b0bcfff43dba8e9049fafbaf68de755
#
_entry.id   9b0bcfff43dba8e9049fafbaf68de755
#
_cell.length_a   1.000
_cell.length_b   1.000
_cell.length_c   1.000
_cell.angle_alpha   90.00
_cell.angle_beta   90.00
_cell.angle_gamma   90.00
#
_symmetry.space_group_name_H-M   'P 1'
#
loop_
_entity.id
_entity.type
_entity.pdbx_description
1 polymer ?
#
loop_
_entity_poly.entity_id
_entity_poly.type
_entity_poly.pdbx_seq_one_letter_code
_entity_poly.pdbx_strand_id
1 'polypeptide(L)'
;MESQIVVVGGGAAGMMAALTAAQSGACVILLERNQKVGRKLYITGKGRCNLTNDCPADEALSNVPHNSRFLTSAMTRFPPSAVQEFFTGLGVPLKTERGGRVFPQSDRAADVIDALFMALRRQKVSIVEDRAVRLLAT
;
A
#
# COMPACT_ATOMS: atom_id res chain seq x y z
N MET A 1 -6.31 6.34 -26.61
CA MET A 1 -5.04 6.76 -25.99
C MET A 1 -4.92 6.03 -24.65
N GLU A 2 -3.85 5.30 -24.45
CA GLU A 2 -3.57 4.73 -23.13
C GLU A 2 -3.28 5.86 -22.16
N SER A 3 -4.01 5.90 -21.04
CA SER A 3 -3.75 6.87 -19.97
C SER A 3 -2.41 6.57 -19.34
N GLN A 4 -1.48 7.52 -19.38
CA GLN A 4 -0.21 7.41 -18.69
C GLN A 4 -0.30 8.07 -17.31
N ILE A 5 0.04 7.34 -16.26
CA ILE A 5 -0.01 7.81 -14.89
C ILE A 5 1.39 7.72 -14.28
N VAL A 6 1.84 8.81 -13.68
CA VAL A 6 3.07 8.83 -12.88
C VAL A 6 2.71 8.93 -11.41
N VAL A 7 3.14 7.94 -10.64
CA VAL A 7 2.98 7.92 -9.18
C VAL A 7 4.33 8.27 -8.54
N VAL A 8 4.32 9.26 -7.66
CA VAL A 8 5.55 9.74 -6.99
C VAL A 8 5.61 9.20 -5.56
N GLY A 9 6.62 8.39 -5.31
CA GLY A 9 6.90 7.77 -4.02
C GLY A 9 6.45 6.30 -3.94
N GLY A 10 7.41 5.39 -3.73
CA GLY A 10 7.22 3.95 -3.62
C GLY A 10 6.95 3.47 -2.19
N GLY A 11 6.23 4.26 -1.37
CA GLY A 11 5.72 3.83 -0.07
C GLY A 11 4.42 3.02 -0.22
N ALA A 12 3.77 2.70 0.92
CA ALA A 12 2.52 1.92 0.93
C ALA A 12 1.44 2.54 0.01
N ALA A 13 1.17 3.84 0.18
CA ALA A 13 0.16 4.54 -0.59
C ALA A 13 0.49 4.57 -2.09
N GLY A 14 1.75 4.87 -2.44
CA GLY A 14 2.17 4.93 -3.84
C GLY A 14 2.14 3.56 -4.52
N MET A 15 2.59 2.50 -3.85
CA MET A 15 2.53 1.15 -4.40
C MET A 15 1.08 0.69 -4.63
N MET A 16 0.17 0.97 -3.69
CA MET A 16 -1.26 0.66 -3.84
C MET A 16 -1.90 1.48 -4.95
N ALA A 17 -1.61 2.78 -5.04
CA ALA A 17 -2.12 3.65 -6.09
C ALA A 17 -1.65 3.20 -7.48
N ALA A 18 -0.36 2.90 -7.62
CA ALA A 18 0.22 2.41 -8.87
C ALA A 18 -0.38 1.08 -9.30
N LEU A 19 -0.54 0.15 -8.34
CA LEU A 19 -1.13 -1.15 -8.59
C LEU A 19 -2.60 -1.03 -9.05
N THR A 20 -3.40 -0.23 -8.35
CA THR A 20 -4.81 -0.01 -8.67
C THR A 20 -4.98 0.66 -10.03
N ALA A 21 -4.16 1.66 -10.34
CA ALA A 21 -4.18 2.32 -11.64
C ALA A 21 -3.84 1.35 -12.78
N ALA A 22 -2.81 0.53 -12.60
CA ALA A 22 -2.41 -0.47 -13.60
C ALA A 22 -3.48 -1.56 -13.79
N GLN A 23 -4.12 -2.01 -12.72
CA GLN A 23 -5.25 -2.95 -12.78
C GLN A 23 -6.46 -2.36 -13.53
N SER A 24 -6.59 -1.03 -13.54
CA SER A 24 -7.63 -0.32 -14.30
C SER A 24 -7.21 -0.06 -15.76
N GLY A 25 -6.10 -0.61 -16.22
CA GLY A 25 -5.64 -0.51 -17.62
C GLY A 25 -4.76 0.71 -17.94
N ALA A 26 -4.31 1.46 -16.93
CA ALA A 26 -3.38 2.57 -17.16
C ALA A 26 -1.94 2.07 -17.36
N CYS A 27 -1.19 2.78 -18.21
CA CYS A 27 0.27 2.65 -18.25
C CYS A 27 0.87 3.44 -17.08
N VAL A 28 1.53 2.75 -16.14
CA VAL A 28 1.96 3.36 -14.87
C VAL A 28 3.47 3.37 -14.71
N ILE A 29 3.99 4.53 -14.31
CA ILE A 29 5.37 4.72 -13.86
C ILE A 29 5.33 5.07 -12.37
N LEU A 30 6.05 4.30 -11.55
CA LEU A 30 6.25 4.57 -10.12
C LEU A 30 7.66 5.12 -9.92
N LEU A 31 7.76 6.39 -9.52
CA LEU A 31 9.04 7.01 -9.18
C LEU A 31 9.35 6.82 -7.70
N GLU A 32 10.50 6.26 -7.38
CA GLU A 32 11.00 6.15 -6.01
C GLU A 32 12.43 6.68 -5.94
N ARG A 33 12.70 7.58 -5.00
CA ARG A 33 14.03 8.20 -4.84
C ARG A 33 15.07 7.29 -4.21
N ASN A 34 14.64 6.20 -3.58
CA ASN A 34 15.53 5.23 -2.97
C ASN A 34 15.65 4.00 -3.89
N GLN A 35 16.74 3.25 -3.74
CA GLN A 35 16.98 2.03 -4.51
C GLN A 35 15.88 0.97 -4.34
N LYS A 36 15.16 0.99 -3.21
CA LYS A 36 14.09 0.03 -2.91
C LYS A 36 12.82 0.73 -2.50
N VAL A 37 11.70 0.25 -3.02
CA VAL A 37 10.35 0.64 -2.57
C VAL A 37 10.08 0.13 -1.14
N GLY A 38 9.09 0.70 -0.47
CA GLY A 38 8.61 0.19 0.82
C GLY A 38 9.51 0.49 2.01
N ARG A 39 10.48 1.42 1.89
CA ARG A 39 11.44 1.71 2.96
C ARG A 39 10.79 2.01 4.31
N LYS A 40 9.70 2.80 4.32
CA LYS A 40 8.97 3.12 5.55
C LYS A 40 8.20 1.90 6.09
N LEU A 41 7.64 1.06 5.22
CA LEU A 41 6.99 -0.19 5.63
C LEU A 41 7.97 -1.13 6.34
N TYR A 42 9.21 -1.18 5.87
CA TYR A 42 10.24 -2.05 6.40
C TYR A 42 10.51 -1.80 7.90
N ILE A 43 10.36 -0.55 8.37
CA ILE A 43 10.62 -0.17 9.76
C ILE A 43 9.36 -0.17 10.65
N THR A 44 8.16 -0.25 10.06
CA THR A 44 6.91 -0.26 10.84
C THR A 44 6.76 -1.53 11.67
N GLY A 45 6.07 -1.44 12.79
CA GLY A 45 5.86 -2.58 13.67
C GLY A 45 7.16 -3.24 14.14
N LYS A 46 8.24 -2.48 14.29
CA LYS A 46 9.59 -2.97 14.63
C LYS A 46 10.12 -3.99 13.60
N GLY A 47 9.93 -3.71 12.31
CA GLY A 47 10.36 -4.58 11.22
C GLY A 47 9.38 -5.68 10.84
N ARG A 48 8.21 -5.74 11.48
CA ARG A 48 7.19 -6.76 11.22
C ARG A 48 6.07 -6.32 10.28
N CYS A 49 5.91 -5.02 10.07
CA CYS A 49 4.82 -4.39 9.32
C CYS A 49 3.43 -4.66 9.91
N ASN A 50 2.95 -3.77 10.79
CA ASN A 50 1.53 -3.79 11.18
C ASN A 50 0.69 -3.29 9.99
N LEU A 51 0.01 -4.19 9.32
CA LEU A 51 -0.75 -3.93 8.08
C LEU A 51 -2.03 -3.15 8.34
N THR A 52 -2.80 -3.58 9.32
CA THR A 52 -4.12 -3.04 9.66
C THR A 52 -4.49 -3.45 11.08
N ASN A 53 -5.71 -3.09 11.48
CA ASN A 53 -6.36 -3.63 12.67
C ASN A 53 -7.55 -4.49 12.25
N ASP A 54 -7.79 -5.57 12.94
CA ASP A 54 -8.92 -6.47 12.72
C ASP A 54 -10.16 -5.92 13.42
N CYS A 55 -10.72 -4.88 12.84
CA CYS A 55 -11.89 -4.18 13.33
C CYS A 55 -12.80 -3.70 12.18
N PRO A 56 -14.08 -3.39 12.45
CA PRO A 56 -14.95 -2.75 11.47
C PRO A 56 -14.45 -1.37 11.03
N ALA A 57 -14.89 -0.92 9.85
CA ALA A 57 -14.46 0.35 9.27
C ALA A 57 -14.80 1.58 10.13
N ASP A 58 -15.95 1.57 10.80
CA ASP A 58 -16.39 2.62 11.71
C ASP A 58 -15.52 2.70 12.97
N GLU A 59 -15.14 1.56 13.53
CA GLU A 59 -14.19 1.49 14.64
C GLU A 59 -12.81 2.01 14.22
N ALA A 60 -12.32 1.61 13.03
CA ALA A 60 -11.06 2.13 12.49
C ALA A 60 -11.10 3.66 12.34
N LEU A 61 -12.21 4.21 11.82
CA LEU A 61 -12.42 5.65 11.67
C LEU A 61 -12.47 6.38 13.02
N SER A 62 -13.10 5.79 14.04
CA SER A 62 -13.19 6.39 15.38
C SER A 62 -11.84 6.55 16.06
N ASN A 63 -10.85 5.74 15.68
CA ASN A 63 -9.48 5.81 16.18
C ASN A 63 -8.58 6.80 15.41
N VAL A 64 -9.11 7.47 14.38
CA VAL A 64 -8.39 8.54 13.66
C VAL A 64 -8.52 9.85 14.44
N PRO A 65 -7.42 10.42 14.98
CA PRO A 65 -7.49 11.54 15.93
C PRO A 65 -8.04 12.83 15.31
N HIS A 66 -7.80 13.05 14.01
CA HIS A 66 -8.20 14.28 13.32
C HIS A 66 -8.73 13.98 11.92
N ASN A 67 -9.79 14.70 11.52
CA ASN A 67 -10.36 14.66 10.18
C ASN A 67 -10.77 13.24 9.69
N SER A 68 -11.26 12.38 10.57
CA SER A 68 -11.66 11.00 10.21
C SER A 68 -12.67 10.96 9.07
N ARG A 69 -13.53 11.97 8.95
CA ARG A 69 -14.50 12.10 7.85
C ARG A 69 -13.87 12.10 6.46
N PHE A 70 -12.64 12.64 6.34
CA PHE A 70 -11.90 12.62 5.08
C PHE A 70 -11.62 11.20 4.60
N LEU A 71 -11.45 10.25 5.51
CA LEU A 71 -11.14 8.87 5.20
C LEU A 71 -12.39 7.98 5.00
N THR A 72 -13.60 8.50 5.21
CA THR A 72 -14.84 7.70 5.15
C THR A 72 -14.97 6.95 3.83
N SER A 73 -14.81 7.63 2.69
CA SER A 73 -14.92 7.00 1.37
C SER A 73 -13.85 5.92 1.15
N ALA A 74 -12.62 6.19 1.55
CA ALA A 74 -11.51 5.23 1.42
C ALA A 74 -11.76 4.00 2.30
N MET A 75 -12.19 4.21 3.55
CA MET A 75 -12.43 3.15 4.51
C MET A 75 -13.66 2.30 4.16
N THR A 76 -14.66 2.90 3.51
CA THR A 76 -15.83 2.18 2.99
C THR A 76 -15.46 1.28 1.81
N ARG A 77 -14.59 1.77 0.92
CA ARG A 77 -14.19 1.03 -0.29
C ARG A 77 -13.09 0.02 -0.04
N PHE A 78 -12.23 0.28 0.92
CA PHE A 78 -11.10 -0.58 1.27
C PHE A 78 -10.95 -0.67 2.80
N PRO A 79 -11.91 -1.36 3.46
CA PRO A 79 -11.92 -1.53 4.92
C PRO A 79 -10.77 -2.44 5.40
N PRO A 80 -10.54 -2.53 6.72
CA PRO A 80 -9.52 -3.41 7.28
C PRO A 80 -9.61 -4.87 6.83
N SER A 81 -10.82 -5.40 6.67
CA SER A 81 -11.03 -6.76 6.14
C SER A 81 -10.53 -6.91 4.70
N ALA A 82 -10.80 -5.91 3.84
CA ALA A 82 -10.31 -5.92 2.46
C ALA A 82 -8.77 -5.84 2.38
N VAL A 83 -8.13 -5.14 3.32
CA VAL A 83 -6.66 -5.15 3.43
C VAL A 83 -6.14 -6.57 3.71
N GLN A 84 -6.78 -7.29 4.64
CA GLN A 84 -6.41 -8.66 4.98
C GLN A 84 -6.63 -9.61 3.79
N GLU A 85 -7.78 -9.53 3.12
CA GLU A 85 -8.08 -10.31 1.93
C GLU A 85 -7.07 -10.04 0.79
N PHE A 86 -6.73 -8.77 0.58
CA PHE A 86 -5.77 -8.36 -0.44
C PHE A 86 -4.40 -9.01 -0.23
N PHE A 87 -3.82 -8.90 0.97
CA PHE A 87 -2.50 -9.49 1.22
C PHE A 87 -2.52 -11.01 1.27
N THR A 88 -3.57 -11.60 1.81
CA THR A 88 -3.77 -13.06 1.75
C THR A 88 -3.86 -13.54 0.30
N GLY A 89 -4.58 -12.80 -0.56
CA GLY A 89 -4.65 -13.07 -2.00
C GLY A 89 -3.32 -12.92 -2.73
N LEU A 90 -2.40 -12.11 -2.22
CA LEU A 90 -1.03 -12.02 -2.71
C LEU A 90 -0.10 -13.13 -2.18
N GLY A 91 -0.62 -14.03 -1.34
CA GLY A 91 0.15 -15.14 -0.78
C GLY A 91 0.90 -14.80 0.50
N VAL A 92 0.51 -13.72 1.20
CA VAL A 92 1.05 -13.35 2.51
C VAL A 92 0.12 -13.86 3.61
N PRO A 93 0.43 -14.94 4.32
CA PRO A 93 -0.34 -15.39 5.48
C PRO A 93 -0.30 -14.34 6.57
N LEU A 94 -1.45 -14.05 7.19
CA LEU A 94 -1.60 -13.04 8.23
C LEU A 94 -1.94 -13.68 9.57
N LYS A 95 -1.65 -12.95 10.65
CA LYS A 95 -2.07 -13.26 12.02
C LYS A 95 -2.57 -11.99 12.70
N THR A 96 -3.57 -12.17 13.57
CA THR A 96 -4.07 -11.11 14.44
C THR A 96 -3.51 -11.32 15.85
N GLU A 97 -2.92 -10.27 16.41
CA GLU A 97 -2.38 -10.24 17.76
C GLU A 97 -3.28 -9.41 18.70
N ARG A 98 -2.94 -9.41 19.98
CA ARG A 98 -3.64 -8.64 21.01
C ARG A 98 -3.88 -7.20 20.56
N GLY A 99 -5.09 -6.70 20.74
CA GLY A 99 -5.54 -5.37 20.32
C GLY A 99 -5.89 -5.29 18.85
N GLY A 100 -6.17 -6.42 18.19
CA GLY A 100 -6.59 -6.47 16.79
C GLY A 100 -5.50 -6.16 15.79
N ARG A 101 -4.24 -6.07 16.18
CA ARG A 101 -3.13 -5.74 15.28
C ARG A 101 -2.83 -6.89 14.33
N VAL A 102 -2.82 -6.61 13.03
CA VAL A 102 -2.59 -7.60 11.98
C VAL A 102 -1.18 -7.50 11.44
N PHE A 103 -0.48 -8.62 11.45
CA PHE A 103 0.90 -8.77 10.97
C PHE A 103 1.02 -9.92 9.97
N PRO A 104 2.04 -9.93 9.11
CA PRO A 104 2.40 -11.15 8.40
C PRO A 104 2.78 -12.24 9.41
N GLN A 105 2.37 -13.48 9.14
CA GLN A 105 2.64 -14.61 10.03
C GLN A 105 4.13 -14.85 10.23
N SER A 106 4.95 -14.51 9.24
CA SER A 106 6.40 -14.59 9.28
C SER A 106 7.08 -13.56 10.19
N ASP A 107 6.34 -12.53 10.65
CA ASP A 107 6.90 -11.36 11.36
C ASP A 107 7.94 -10.57 10.55
N ARG A 108 7.89 -10.64 9.22
CA ARG A 108 8.85 -9.98 8.32
C ARG A 108 8.16 -8.98 7.41
N ALA A 109 8.46 -7.69 7.60
CA ALA A 109 7.98 -6.64 6.71
C ALA A 109 8.40 -6.85 5.25
N ALA A 110 9.53 -7.51 5.03
CA ALA A 110 10.03 -7.83 3.70
C ALA A 110 9.01 -8.63 2.88
N ASP A 111 8.33 -9.60 3.48
CA ASP A 111 7.37 -10.45 2.78
C ASP A 111 6.17 -9.65 2.25
N VAL A 112 5.74 -8.63 2.99
CA VAL A 112 4.69 -7.69 2.57
C VAL A 112 5.15 -6.82 1.41
N ILE A 113 6.37 -6.29 1.50
CA ILE A 113 6.95 -5.43 0.47
C ILE A 113 7.19 -6.22 -0.82
N ASP A 114 7.74 -7.42 -0.71
CA ASP A 114 8.02 -8.29 -1.84
C ASP A 114 6.71 -8.71 -2.55
N ALA A 115 5.66 -9.00 -1.80
CA ALA A 115 4.34 -9.31 -2.36
C ALA A 115 3.78 -8.13 -3.18
N LEU A 116 3.84 -6.91 -2.65
CA LEU A 116 3.44 -5.69 -3.37
C LEU A 116 4.32 -5.45 -4.61
N PHE A 117 5.63 -5.58 -4.46
CA PHE A 117 6.58 -5.41 -5.57
C PHE A 117 6.30 -6.40 -6.70
N MET A 118 6.07 -7.67 -6.38
CA MET A 118 5.74 -8.69 -7.38
C MET A 118 4.38 -8.42 -8.04
N ALA A 119 3.39 -7.92 -7.29
CA ALA A 119 2.10 -7.53 -7.86
C ALA A 119 2.25 -6.38 -8.87
N LEU A 120 3.03 -5.35 -8.55
CA LEU A 120 3.36 -4.24 -9.45
C LEU A 120 4.05 -4.76 -10.74
N ARG A 121 5.02 -5.66 -10.60
CA ARG A 121 5.72 -6.27 -11.73
C ARG A 121 4.79 -7.07 -12.63
N ARG A 122 3.87 -7.85 -12.07
CA ARG A 122 2.85 -8.60 -12.83
C ARG A 122 1.94 -7.68 -13.64
N GLN A 123 1.63 -6.50 -13.11
CA GLN A 123 0.85 -5.46 -13.79
C GLN A 123 1.71 -4.58 -14.71
N LYS A 124 2.98 -4.93 -14.93
CA LYS A 124 3.92 -4.22 -15.81
C LYS A 124 4.13 -2.74 -15.41
N VAL A 125 3.97 -2.41 -14.13
CA VAL A 125 4.32 -1.09 -13.62
C VAL A 125 5.83 -0.87 -13.78
N SER A 126 6.19 0.24 -14.41
CA SER A 126 7.59 0.66 -14.53
C SER A 126 8.03 1.33 -13.23
N ILE A 127 8.97 0.71 -12.51
CA ILE A 127 9.53 1.27 -11.28
C ILE A 127 10.86 1.92 -11.62
N VAL A 128 10.96 3.23 -11.39
CA VAL A 128 12.12 4.04 -11.75
C VAL A 128 12.71 4.67 -10.49
N GLU A 129 14.03 4.45 -10.28
CA GLU A 129 14.78 5.12 -9.23
C GLU A 129 15.08 6.55 -9.67
N ASP A 130 14.25 7.50 -9.24
CA ASP A 130 14.43 8.92 -9.54
C ASP A 130 13.64 9.78 -8.56
N ARG A 131 13.93 11.08 -8.56
CA ARG A 131 13.30 12.08 -7.69
C ARG A 131 12.51 13.09 -8.52
N ALA A 132 11.21 13.21 -8.23
CA ALA A 132 10.42 14.33 -8.73
C ALA A 132 10.90 15.64 -8.06
N VAL A 133 11.29 16.62 -8.86
CA VAL A 133 11.81 17.91 -8.37
C VAL A 133 10.84 19.05 -8.62
N ARG A 134 10.01 18.95 -9.65
CA ARG A 134 9.03 19.98 -10.00
C ARG A 134 7.90 19.39 -10.85
N LEU A 135 6.68 19.86 -10.62
CA LEU A 135 5.55 19.62 -11.52
C LEU A 135 5.46 20.80 -12.50
N LEU A 136 5.34 20.48 -13.76
CA LEU A 136 5.09 21.47 -14.82
C LEU A 136 3.65 21.29 -15.27
N ALA A 137 2.84 22.34 -15.14
CA ALA A 137 1.52 22.38 -15.75
C ALA A 137 1.68 22.87 -17.20
N THR A 138 1.02 22.20 -18.13
CA THR A 138 0.89 22.59 -19.55
C THR A 138 -0.42 23.29 -19.76
#